data_b6b70e683c35b19d1aa0669681b9dc9e
#
_entry.id   b6b70e683c35b19d1aa0669681b9dc9e
#
_cell.length_a   1.000
_cell.length_b   1.000
_cell.length_c   1.000
_cell.angle_alpha   90.00
_cell.angle_beta   90.00
_cell.angle_gamma   90.00
#
_symmetry.space_group_name_H-M   'P 1'
#
loop_
_entity.id
_entity.type
_entity.pdbx_description
1 polymer ?
#
loop_
_entity_poly.entity_id
_entity_poly.type
_entity_poly.pdbx_seq_one_letter_code
_entity_poly.pdbx_strand_id
1 'polypeptide(L)'
;MSAMINGIDVHAHGVPRQFLEEVKRTRLGGVEVAAADGGGYIVTFPGCKPLRPAAGIMLDFTQRLGWLDGQGMQQQLIGPWLDVHGQELPPADGQVWVRQLNDALMESIAGSGRRLLAHATLHLADPQAAARELERCATKLGMTGCMIPTDLPG
;
A
#
# COMPACT_ATOMS: atom_id res chain seq x y z
N MET A 1 -28.73 -1.53 -17.41
CA MET A 1 -28.25 -1.72 -16.02
C MET A 1 -27.51 -3.04 -16.01
N SER A 2 -26.17 -3.01 -15.89
CA SER A 2 -25.39 -4.25 -15.74
C SER A 2 -25.71 -4.87 -14.40
N ALA A 3 -26.03 -6.17 -14.36
CA ALA A 3 -26.24 -6.88 -13.12
C ALA A 3 -24.94 -6.84 -12.31
N MET A 4 -25.02 -6.42 -11.05
CA MET A 4 -23.87 -6.49 -10.14
C MET A 4 -23.45 -7.95 -10.01
N ILE A 5 -22.22 -8.23 -10.38
CA ILE A 5 -21.61 -9.54 -10.14
C ILE A 5 -21.21 -9.54 -8.66
N ASN A 6 -21.68 -10.55 -7.88
CA ASN A 6 -21.21 -10.74 -6.50
C ASN A 6 -19.75 -11.24 -6.50
N GLY A 7 -18.90 -10.50 -7.19
CA GLY A 7 -17.48 -10.80 -7.39
C GLY A 7 -16.61 -9.94 -6.50
N ILE A 8 -15.51 -10.53 -6.03
CA ILE A 8 -14.43 -9.85 -5.33
C ILE A 8 -13.20 -9.93 -6.23
N ASP A 9 -12.63 -8.78 -6.57
CA ASP A 9 -11.28 -8.73 -7.13
C ASP A 9 -10.28 -8.91 -5.98
N VAL A 10 -9.58 -10.04 -5.98
CA VAL A 10 -8.69 -10.43 -4.87
C VAL A 10 -7.24 -9.98 -5.08
N HIS A 11 -6.93 -9.28 -6.16
CA HIS A 11 -5.55 -8.88 -6.46
C HIS A 11 -5.48 -7.51 -7.13
N ALA A 12 -5.32 -6.49 -6.30
CA ALA A 12 -5.06 -5.13 -6.74
C ALA A 12 -3.97 -4.49 -5.89
N HIS A 13 -3.34 -3.45 -6.43
CA HIS A 13 -2.28 -2.71 -5.74
C HIS A 13 -2.63 -1.24 -5.60
N GLY A 14 -2.16 -0.64 -4.50
CA GLY A 14 -2.27 0.78 -4.25
C GLY A 14 -1.20 1.29 -3.30
N VAL A 15 -0.96 2.59 -3.36
CA VAL A 15 -0.14 3.31 -2.40
C VAL A 15 -0.81 4.65 -2.08
N PRO A 16 -1.11 4.93 -0.80
CA PRO A 16 -1.79 6.16 -0.43
C PRO A 16 -0.97 7.40 -0.75
N ARG A 17 -1.59 8.39 -1.41
CA ARG A 17 -0.97 9.67 -1.71
C ARG A 17 -0.42 10.35 -0.46
N GLN A 18 -1.20 10.38 0.63
CA GLN A 18 -0.78 11.01 1.89
C GLN A 18 0.46 10.34 2.48
N PHE A 19 0.60 9.03 2.33
CA PHE A 19 1.82 8.34 2.75
C PHE A 19 3.05 8.83 1.97
N LEU A 20 2.94 8.93 0.65
CA LEU A 20 4.05 9.42 -0.19
C LEU A 20 4.40 10.88 0.10
N GLU A 21 3.40 11.73 0.35
CA GLU A 21 3.65 13.13 0.76
C GLU A 21 4.32 13.21 2.13
N GLU A 22 3.95 12.36 3.07
CA GLU A 22 4.61 12.30 4.38
C GLU A 22 6.05 11.82 4.26
N VAL A 23 6.32 10.76 3.48
CA VAL A 23 7.69 10.31 3.18
C VAL A 23 8.51 11.41 2.52
N LYS A 24 7.93 12.12 1.54
CA LYS A 24 8.57 13.26 0.88
C LYS A 24 8.99 14.36 1.87
N ARG A 25 8.13 14.64 2.84
CA ARG A 25 8.37 15.65 3.87
C ARG A 25 9.42 15.22 4.89
N THR A 26 9.36 13.96 5.35
CA THR A 26 10.19 13.44 6.45
C THR A 26 11.48 12.80 5.98
N ARG A 27 11.53 12.36 4.72
CA ARG A 27 12.61 11.54 4.15
C ARG A 27 12.89 10.30 5.02
N LEU A 28 11.82 9.65 5.47
CA LEU A 28 11.89 8.46 6.31
C LEU A 28 12.86 7.44 5.71
N GLY A 29 13.82 6.98 6.51
CA GLY A 29 14.86 6.04 6.09
C GLY A 29 15.75 6.54 4.94
N GLY A 30 15.78 7.85 4.66
CA GLY A 30 16.51 8.43 3.53
C GLY A 30 15.81 8.24 2.17
N VAL A 31 14.57 7.77 2.14
CA VAL A 31 13.79 7.59 0.90
C VAL A 31 13.46 8.95 0.29
N GLU A 32 13.64 9.05 -1.03
CA GLU A 32 13.29 10.23 -1.81
C GLU A 32 11.98 10.00 -2.56
N VAL A 33 11.10 10.99 -2.53
CA VAL A 33 9.86 11.00 -3.30
C VAL A 33 9.83 12.27 -4.16
N ALA A 34 9.83 12.09 -5.46
CA ALA A 34 9.73 13.17 -6.45
C ALA A 34 8.36 13.15 -7.13
N ALA A 35 7.91 14.32 -7.58
CA ALA A 35 6.75 14.41 -8.43
C ALA A 35 7.06 13.81 -9.82
N ALA A 36 6.08 13.13 -10.39
CA ALA A 36 6.10 12.64 -11.76
C ALA A 36 4.99 13.30 -12.59
N ASP A 37 5.12 13.22 -13.91
CA ASP A 37 4.09 13.73 -14.82
C ASP A 37 2.72 13.10 -14.53
N GLY A 38 1.67 13.84 -14.84
CA GLY A 38 0.29 13.38 -14.61
C GLY A 38 -0.11 13.29 -13.13
N GLY A 39 0.60 13.97 -12.23
CA GLY A 39 0.29 13.98 -10.79
C GLY A 39 0.68 12.72 -10.04
N GLY A 40 1.61 11.95 -10.62
CA GLY A 40 2.20 10.76 -10.01
C GLY A 40 3.39 11.06 -9.10
N TYR A 41 4.00 9.99 -8.60
CA TYR A 41 5.21 10.02 -7.75
C TYR A 41 6.22 8.98 -8.19
N ILE A 42 7.49 9.35 -8.07
CA ILE A 42 8.64 8.44 -8.21
C ILE A 42 9.27 8.29 -6.84
N VAL A 43 9.42 7.05 -6.38
CA VAL A 43 10.06 6.71 -5.12
C VAL A 43 11.46 6.19 -5.40
N THR A 44 12.44 6.58 -4.58
CA THR A 44 13.82 6.10 -4.68
C THR A 44 14.30 5.70 -3.30
N PHE A 45 14.57 4.42 -3.09
CA PHE A 45 15.20 3.93 -1.87
C PHE A 45 16.70 4.20 -1.87
N PRO A 46 17.34 4.36 -0.70
CA PRO A 46 18.78 4.58 -0.61
C PRO A 46 19.57 3.50 -1.34
N GLY A 47 20.50 3.93 -2.20
CA GLY A 47 21.33 3.00 -2.97
C GLY A 47 20.62 2.29 -4.14
N CYS A 48 19.34 2.51 -4.33
CA CYS A 48 18.55 1.89 -5.40
C CYS A 48 18.31 2.86 -6.58
N LYS A 49 17.92 2.30 -7.71
CA LYS A 49 17.42 3.11 -8.84
C LYS A 49 16.00 3.62 -8.54
N PRO A 50 15.61 4.78 -9.12
CA PRO A 50 14.24 5.25 -9.05
C PRO A 50 13.26 4.17 -9.53
N LEU A 51 12.18 4.00 -8.79
CA LEU A 51 11.08 3.11 -9.19
C LEU A 51 10.32 3.71 -10.38
N ARG A 52 9.53 2.89 -11.05
CA ARG A 52 8.54 3.38 -12.02
C ARG A 52 7.54 4.33 -11.34
N PRO A 53 6.94 5.29 -12.05
CA PRO A 53 5.99 6.19 -11.45
C PRO A 53 4.72 5.48 -10.94
N ALA A 54 4.30 5.79 -9.71
CA ALA A 54 2.96 5.49 -9.23
C ALA A 54 2.01 6.61 -9.65
N ALA A 55 0.90 6.29 -10.27
CA ALA A 55 -0.03 7.29 -10.79
C ALA A 55 -1.50 6.77 -10.84
N GLY A 56 -2.44 7.69 -11.04
CA GLY A 56 -3.83 7.39 -11.32
C GLY A 56 -4.48 6.54 -10.23
N ILE A 57 -5.11 5.45 -10.62
CA ILE A 57 -5.87 4.54 -9.76
C ILE A 57 -5.05 3.90 -8.64
N MET A 58 -3.71 3.89 -8.75
CA MET A 58 -2.85 3.41 -7.67
C MET A 58 -2.81 4.37 -6.48
N LEU A 59 -3.03 5.66 -6.72
CA LEU A 59 -2.99 6.74 -5.72
C LEU A 59 -4.37 7.21 -5.30
N ASP A 60 -5.39 6.97 -6.12
CA ASP A 60 -6.74 7.52 -5.96
C ASP A 60 -7.76 6.40 -5.77
N PHE A 61 -8.11 6.18 -4.50
CA PHE A 61 -9.06 5.15 -4.11
C PHE A 61 -10.52 5.50 -4.44
N THR A 62 -10.83 6.79 -4.67
CA THR A 62 -12.16 7.21 -5.13
C THR A 62 -12.37 6.82 -6.59
N GLN A 63 -11.37 7.05 -7.45
CA GLN A 63 -11.41 6.57 -8.84
C GLN A 63 -11.57 5.05 -8.91
N ARG A 64 -10.97 4.33 -7.96
CA ARG A 64 -11.06 2.87 -7.87
C ARG A 64 -12.50 2.40 -7.61
N LEU A 65 -13.25 3.08 -6.75
CA LEU A 65 -14.67 2.77 -6.51
C LEU A 65 -15.49 2.94 -7.79
N GLY A 66 -15.28 4.02 -8.52
CA GLY A 66 -15.93 4.24 -9.82
C GLY A 66 -15.58 3.16 -10.86
N TRP A 67 -14.32 2.70 -10.86
CA TRP A 67 -13.91 1.59 -11.72
C TRP A 67 -14.64 0.28 -11.35
N LEU A 68 -14.74 -0.05 -10.05
CA LEU A 68 -15.49 -1.23 -9.57
C LEU A 68 -16.95 -1.19 -10.01
N ASP A 69 -17.59 -0.02 -9.90
CA ASP A 69 -18.97 0.18 -10.36
C ASP A 69 -19.11 -0.09 -11.87
N GLY A 70 -18.16 0.40 -12.64
CA GLY A 70 -18.11 0.18 -14.10
C GLY A 70 -17.93 -1.29 -14.48
N GLN A 71 -17.22 -2.08 -13.65
CA GLN A 71 -17.02 -3.51 -13.84
C GLN A 71 -18.14 -4.37 -13.21
N GLY A 72 -19.07 -3.77 -12.48
CA GLY A 72 -20.11 -4.51 -11.73
C GLY A 72 -19.54 -5.32 -10.55
N MET A 73 -18.34 -5.02 -10.07
CA MET A 73 -17.67 -5.72 -8.97
C MET A 73 -18.14 -5.19 -7.62
N GLN A 74 -18.35 -6.09 -6.66
CA GLN A 74 -18.81 -5.73 -5.32
C GLN A 74 -17.67 -5.22 -4.44
N GLN A 75 -16.54 -5.88 -4.44
CA GLN A 75 -15.40 -5.59 -3.57
C GLN A 75 -14.08 -5.75 -4.29
N GLN A 76 -13.05 -5.13 -3.73
CA GLN A 76 -11.67 -5.31 -4.17
C GLN A 76 -10.75 -5.41 -2.95
N LEU A 77 -9.82 -6.35 -3.00
CA LEU A 77 -8.77 -6.52 -2.02
C LEU A 77 -7.48 -5.88 -2.54
N ILE A 78 -6.99 -4.89 -1.81
CA ILE A 78 -5.84 -4.08 -2.19
C ILE A 78 -4.65 -4.45 -1.33
N GLY A 79 -3.58 -4.90 -1.96
CA GLY A 79 -2.26 -4.97 -1.35
C GLY A 79 -1.49 -3.66 -1.56
N PRO A 80 -0.51 -3.36 -0.72
CA PRO A 80 0.45 -2.30 -1.03
C PRO A 80 1.11 -2.55 -2.38
N TRP A 81 1.46 -1.47 -3.09
CA TRP A 81 2.21 -1.60 -4.32
C TRP A 81 3.55 -2.32 -4.05
N LEU A 82 3.85 -3.35 -4.84
CA LEU A 82 4.98 -4.26 -4.59
C LEU A 82 6.33 -3.54 -4.49
N ASP A 83 6.51 -2.50 -5.30
CA ASP A 83 7.77 -1.76 -5.35
C ASP A 83 8.01 -0.89 -4.09
N VAL A 84 7.02 -0.73 -3.20
CA VAL A 84 7.13 0.09 -1.97
C VAL A 84 7.01 -0.73 -0.68
N HIS A 85 7.36 -2.00 -0.70
CA HIS A 85 7.36 -2.83 0.51
C HIS A 85 8.43 -2.42 1.54
N GLY A 86 9.47 -1.70 1.11
CA GLY A 86 10.47 -1.12 1.99
C GLY A 86 11.48 -2.12 2.57
N GLN A 87 11.64 -3.29 1.95
CA GLN A 87 12.59 -4.32 2.41
C GLN A 87 14.05 -3.86 2.29
N GLU A 88 14.32 -2.84 1.47
CA GLU A 88 15.61 -2.18 1.27
C GLU A 88 16.05 -1.31 2.45
N LEU A 89 15.11 -0.99 3.35
CA LEU A 89 15.40 -0.14 4.50
C LEU A 89 16.05 -0.91 5.64
N PRO A 90 16.89 -0.25 6.47
CA PRO A 90 17.32 -0.83 7.73
C PRO A 90 16.14 -1.26 8.60
N PRO A 91 16.27 -2.30 9.44
CA PRO A 91 15.14 -2.88 10.18
C PRO A 91 14.29 -1.87 10.96
N ALA A 92 14.91 -0.91 11.64
CA ALA A 92 14.19 0.11 12.42
C ALA A 92 13.34 1.03 11.52
N ASP A 93 13.91 1.52 10.43
CA ASP A 93 13.21 2.38 9.47
C ASP A 93 12.15 1.61 8.70
N GLY A 94 12.44 0.34 8.35
CA GLY A 94 11.50 -0.54 7.70
C GLY A 94 10.25 -0.83 8.54
N GLN A 95 10.39 -0.99 9.85
CA GLN A 95 9.24 -1.15 10.75
C GLN A 95 8.39 0.11 10.83
N VAL A 96 9.00 1.29 10.86
CA VAL A 96 8.27 2.57 10.82
C VAL A 96 7.56 2.73 9.46
N TRP A 97 8.25 2.40 8.37
CA TRP A 97 7.73 2.45 7.01
C TRP A 97 6.45 1.63 6.85
N VAL A 98 6.51 0.32 7.18
CA VAL A 98 5.35 -0.57 7.00
C VAL A 98 4.19 -0.17 7.89
N ARG A 99 4.46 0.28 9.11
CA ARG A 99 3.43 0.77 10.02
C ARG A 99 2.69 1.97 9.46
N GLN A 100 3.41 2.98 8.98
CA GLN A 100 2.81 4.19 8.38
C GLN A 100 2.06 3.86 7.09
N LEU A 101 2.60 2.97 6.25
CA LEU A 101 1.94 2.55 5.01
C LEU A 101 0.63 1.81 5.29
N ASN A 102 0.61 0.89 6.26
CA ASN A 102 -0.58 0.15 6.66
C ASN A 102 -1.66 1.10 7.23
N ASP A 103 -1.27 2.02 8.10
CA ASP A 103 -2.19 3.01 8.68
C ASP A 103 -2.79 3.90 7.59
N ALA A 104 -1.96 4.46 6.71
CA ALA A 104 -2.40 5.32 5.61
C ALA A 104 -3.30 4.58 4.61
N LEU A 105 -3.03 3.29 4.35
CA LEU A 105 -3.88 2.48 3.47
C LEU A 105 -5.28 2.33 4.07
N MET A 106 -5.40 2.01 5.35
CA MET A 106 -6.69 1.88 6.02
C MET A 106 -7.45 3.20 6.10
N GLU A 107 -6.76 4.31 6.35
CA GLU A 107 -7.37 5.65 6.29
C GLU A 107 -7.94 5.95 4.90
N SER A 108 -7.19 5.62 3.85
CA SER A 108 -7.58 5.89 2.46
C SER A 108 -8.83 5.14 2.04
N ILE A 109 -9.09 3.96 2.59
CA ILE A 109 -10.24 3.12 2.24
C ILE A 109 -11.39 3.20 3.24
N ALA A 110 -11.25 3.91 4.36
CA ALA A 110 -12.25 3.97 5.44
C ALA A 110 -13.65 4.39 4.96
N GLY A 111 -13.74 5.33 4.01
CA GLY A 111 -14.99 5.81 3.43
C GLY A 111 -15.62 4.91 2.36
N SER A 112 -15.02 3.75 2.06
CA SER A 112 -15.45 2.89 0.95
C SER A 112 -16.70 2.04 1.22
N GLY A 113 -17.26 2.08 2.44
CA GLY A 113 -18.37 1.22 2.83
C GLY A 113 -18.02 -0.27 2.79
N ARG A 114 -16.76 -0.62 3.05
CA ARG A 114 -16.19 -1.98 2.95
C ARG A 114 -16.14 -2.54 1.51
N ARG A 115 -16.25 -1.70 0.53
CA ARG A 115 -16.04 -2.10 -0.87
C ARG A 115 -14.56 -2.29 -1.20
N LEU A 116 -13.68 -1.59 -0.46
CA LEU A 116 -12.23 -1.80 -0.52
C LEU A 116 -11.79 -2.47 0.79
N LEU A 117 -11.07 -3.54 0.66
CA LEU A 117 -10.42 -4.30 1.73
C LEU A 117 -8.90 -4.17 1.56
N ALA A 118 -8.13 -4.42 2.61
CA ALA A 118 -6.67 -4.28 2.51
C ALA A 118 -5.91 -5.49 3.06
N HIS A 119 -4.79 -5.79 2.41
CA HIS A 119 -3.69 -6.57 2.96
C HIS A 119 -2.63 -5.65 3.56
N ALA A 120 -2.07 -6.09 4.68
CA ALA A 120 -0.90 -5.45 5.28
C ALA A 120 0.37 -5.70 4.45
N THR A 121 1.37 -4.83 4.62
CA THR A 121 2.76 -5.14 4.30
C THR A 121 3.56 -5.28 5.58
N LEU A 122 4.63 -6.08 5.53
CA LEU A 122 5.49 -6.37 6.67
C LEU A 122 6.95 -6.17 6.27
N HIS A 123 7.77 -5.68 7.20
CA HIS A 123 9.23 -5.67 7.02
C HIS A 123 9.82 -6.92 7.69
N LEU A 124 10.45 -7.79 6.92
CA LEU A 124 10.76 -9.17 7.33
C LEU A 124 12.14 -9.34 7.96
N ALA A 125 12.99 -8.32 8.00
CA ALA A 125 14.32 -8.39 8.60
C ALA A 125 14.31 -8.67 10.12
N ASP A 126 13.20 -8.35 10.82
CA ASP A 126 12.94 -8.75 12.21
C ASP A 126 11.62 -9.52 12.28
N PRO A 127 11.66 -10.87 12.31
CA PRO A 127 10.45 -11.70 12.31
C PRO A 127 9.51 -11.44 13.49
N GLN A 128 10.04 -11.10 14.66
CA GLN A 128 9.23 -10.81 15.85
C GLN A 128 8.50 -9.47 15.69
N ALA A 129 9.15 -8.46 15.14
CA ALA A 129 8.51 -7.19 14.86
C ALA A 129 7.47 -7.33 13.73
N ALA A 130 7.75 -8.12 12.69
CA ALA A 130 6.81 -8.44 11.63
C ALA A 130 5.55 -9.14 12.17
N ALA A 131 5.72 -10.12 13.07
CA ALA A 131 4.59 -10.81 13.71
C ALA A 131 3.72 -9.86 14.54
N ARG A 132 4.33 -8.96 15.33
CA ARG A 132 3.59 -7.94 16.09
C ARG A 132 2.83 -6.97 15.19
N GLU A 133 3.42 -6.56 14.08
CA GLU A 133 2.75 -5.67 13.12
C GLU A 133 1.59 -6.40 12.43
N LEU A 134 1.76 -7.66 12.05
CA LEU A 134 0.68 -8.47 11.47
C LEU A 134 -0.49 -8.60 12.46
N GLU A 135 -0.21 -8.92 13.72
CA GLU A 135 -1.23 -8.98 14.78
C GLU A 135 -1.96 -7.63 14.94
N ARG A 136 -1.22 -6.52 14.94
CA ARG A 136 -1.81 -5.18 14.99
C ARG A 136 -2.72 -4.91 13.80
N CYS A 137 -2.26 -5.21 12.59
CA CYS A 137 -3.03 -5.02 11.37
C CYS A 137 -4.34 -5.82 11.38
N ALA A 138 -4.27 -7.08 11.81
CA ALA A 138 -5.45 -7.93 11.90
C ALA A 138 -6.43 -7.46 12.99
N THR A 139 -5.92 -7.18 14.21
CA THR A 139 -6.77 -6.96 15.39
C THR A 139 -7.21 -5.51 15.59
N LYS A 140 -6.40 -4.53 15.16
CA LYS A 140 -6.67 -3.09 15.34
C LYS A 140 -7.13 -2.39 14.06
N LEU A 141 -6.61 -2.82 12.90
CA LEU A 141 -6.96 -2.21 11.62
C LEU A 141 -8.01 -3.02 10.85
N GLY A 142 -8.25 -4.29 11.21
CA GLY A 142 -9.21 -5.16 10.53
C GLY A 142 -8.76 -5.57 9.12
N MET A 143 -7.44 -5.59 8.88
CA MET A 143 -6.89 -6.08 7.62
C MET A 143 -7.09 -7.59 7.48
N THR A 144 -7.29 -8.07 6.26
CA THR A 144 -7.70 -9.45 5.98
C THR A 144 -6.55 -10.44 5.83
N GLY A 145 -5.32 -9.94 5.80
CA GLY A 145 -4.11 -10.73 5.64
C GLY A 145 -2.91 -9.85 5.36
N CYS A 146 -1.84 -10.42 4.86
CA CYS A 146 -0.67 -9.66 4.45
C CYS A 146 -0.15 -10.09 3.08
N MET A 147 0.54 -9.17 2.42
CA MET A 147 1.29 -9.41 1.21
C MET A 147 2.78 -9.29 1.54
N ILE A 148 3.54 -10.33 1.20
CA ILE A 148 4.98 -10.38 1.42
C ILE A 148 5.70 -10.63 0.08
N PRO A 149 6.89 -10.07 -0.12
CA PRO A 149 7.68 -10.35 -1.31
C PRO A 149 8.16 -11.80 -1.31
N THR A 150 8.36 -12.35 -2.50
CA THR A 150 8.94 -13.71 -2.69
C THR A 150 10.45 -13.70 -2.68
N ASP A 151 11.05 -12.52 -2.80
CA ASP A 151 12.50 -12.30 -2.77
C ASP A 151 12.82 -11.25 -1.72
N LEU A 152 13.79 -11.51 -0.88
CA LEU A 152 14.26 -10.61 0.16
C LEU A 152 15.69 -10.18 -0.14
N PRO A 153 16.05 -8.92 0.13
CA PRO A 153 17.45 -8.49 0.07
C PRO A 153 18.31 -9.40 0.95
N GLY A 154 19.33 -10.02 0.36
CA GLY A 154 20.24 -10.95 1.02
C GLY A 154 21.23 -10.28 1.96
#